data_abb28490ca8808766b82cfedd311bb7f
#
_entry.id   abb28490ca8808766b82cfedd311bb7f
#
_cell.length_a   1.000
_cell.length_b   1.000
_cell.length_c   1.000
_cell.angle_alpha   90.00
_cell.angle_beta   90.00
_cell.angle_gamma   90.00
#
_symmetry.space_group_name_H-M   'P 1'
#
loop_
_entity.id
_entity.type
_entity.pdbx_description
1 polymer ?
#
loop_
_entity_poly.entity_id
_entity_poly.type
_entity_poly.pdbx_seq_one_letter_code
_entity_poly.pdbx_strand_id
1 'polypeptide(L)'
;MRIAVMAFCLLAGPLSGPLTAQAVPCGGRFADFVDGLRAEALAQGQPADVVEAFFRTVRQDDAVLRADRQQGIFQRDFIDFSRRLISQDRLDRARDRAERLDATFDRIEQLYGVQRGVLLAFWAFETDFGTFQGDFNTANALVTLAHDCRRPGLFRPEVFAAMTLFARGDFDPARTTGAWAGEIGQVQMLPADILDAGVDGDGDGHVNLQDSAEDALTSGANLLHRLGWQAGQPWLQEIVVPAGLDWALTGLDKTRPVAEWAALGVTARDGALGNDGLAASVLLPMGRSGPAFLAYPNFRIYFEWNQSLTYVTTAAYFANRITGAPVYAAGDPDPGLNGDQMRRLQQRLAALGHDVGQIDGILGARTRAAVQTEQARLGLPADAWPTRRLLDAL
;
A
#
# COMPACT_ATOMS: atom_id res chain seq x y z
N MET A 1 19.35 -59.56 49.06
CA MET A 1 19.75 -58.15 49.01
C MET A 1 18.52 -57.34 48.56
N ARG A 2 17.88 -56.65 49.52
CA ARG A 2 16.57 -55.97 49.31
C ARG A 2 16.82 -54.51 48.76
N ILE A 3 16.23 -54.20 47.65
CA ILE A 3 16.24 -52.83 47.09
C ILE A 3 14.88 -52.21 47.47
N ALA A 4 14.94 -51.14 48.26
CA ALA A 4 13.78 -50.34 48.64
C ALA A 4 13.45 -49.36 47.50
N VAL A 5 12.18 -49.32 47.04
CA VAL A 5 11.62 -48.35 46.10
C VAL A 5 11.05 -47.18 46.92
N MET A 6 11.65 -46.04 46.85
CA MET A 6 11.09 -44.77 47.34
C MET A 6 10.13 -44.20 46.34
N ALA A 7 8.86 -44.10 46.68
CA ALA A 7 7.84 -43.40 45.93
C ALA A 7 7.94 -41.87 46.19
N PHE A 8 8.24 -41.11 45.18
CA PHE A 8 8.21 -39.64 45.20
C PHE A 8 6.80 -39.17 44.81
N CYS A 9 6.01 -38.68 45.75
CA CYS A 9 4.78 -37.97 45.47
C CYS A 9 5.09 -36.57 44.94
N LEU A 10 4.92 -36.35 43.63
CA LEU A 10 4.89 -35.03 43.02
C LEU A 10 3.51 -34.39 43.27
N LEU A 11 3.46 -33.42 44.16
CA LEU A 11 2.35 -32.49 44.30
C LEU A 11 2.37 -31.56 43.09
N ALA A 12 1.49 -31.82 42.10
CA ALA A 12 1.20 -30.91 41.01
C ALA A 12 0.31 -29.76 41.53
N GLY A 13 0.89 -28.64 41.85
CA GLY A 13 0.14 -27.39 42.05
C GLY A 13 -0.46 -26.93 40.73
N PRO A 14 -1.64 -26.25 40.72
CA PRO A 14 -2.21 -25.71 39.51
C PRO A 14 -1.31 -24.56 39.00
N LEU A 15 -0.68 -24.73 37.85
CA LEU A 15 -0.08 -23.65 37.06
C LEU A 15 -1.22 -22.78 36.54
N SER A 16 -1.53 -21.72 37.26
CA SER A 16 -2.36 -20.62 36.73
C SER A 16 -1.56 -19.94 35.63
N GLY A 17 -1.68 -20.42 34.41
CA GLY A 17 -1.21 -19.67 33.23
C GLY A 17 -1.97 -18.35 33.13
N PRO A 18 -1.36 -17.30 32.57
CA PRO A 18 -2.07 -16.05 32.35
C PRO A 18 -3.34 -16.33 31.55
N LEU A 19 -4.49 -15.90 32.07
CA LEU A 19 -5.75 -15.86 31.33
C LEU A 19 -5.54 -14.97 30.11
N THR A 20 -5.31 -15.57 28.95
CA THR A 20 -5.38 -14.82 27.67
C THR A 20 -6.82 -14.39 27.52
N ALA A 21 -7.09 -13.10 27.65
CA ALA A 21 -8.41 -12.55 27.38
C ALA A 21 -8.81 -12.97 25.96
N GLN A 22 -9.94 -13.67 25.88
CA GLN A 22 -10.46 -14.11 24.59
C GLN A 22 -10.89 -12.86 23.80
N ALA A 23 -10.43 -12.75 22.57
CA ALA A 23 -10.74 -11.62 21.70
C ALA A 23 -12.26 -11.44 21.58
N VAL A 24 -12.78 -10.22 21.87
CA VAL A 24 -14.21 -9.93 21.71
C VAL A 24 -14.61 -10.12 20.24
N PRO A 25 -15.69 -10.88 19.95
CA PRO A 25 -16.14 -11.08 18.56
C PRO A 25 -16.64 -9.76 17.96
N CYS A 26 -16.45 -9.60 16.64
CA CYS A 26 -17.03 -8.48 15.92
C CYS A 26 -18.57 -8.54 15.92
N GLY A 27 -19.25 -7.41 15.64
CA GLY A 27 -20.71 -7.31 15.59
C GLY A 27 -21.37 -7.22 16.96
N GLY A 28 -22.69 -7.41 16.98
CA GLY A 28 -23.47 -7.21 18.19
C GLY A 28 -23.70 -5.75 18.55
N ARG A 29 -23.97 -5.48 19.83
CA ARG A 29 -24.11 -4.09 20.30
C ARG A 29 -22.75 -3.44 20.38
N PHE A 30 -22.61 -2.24 19.81
CA PHE A 30 -21.35 -1.50 19.77
C PHE A 30 -20.79 -1.24 21.19
N ALA A 31 -21.64 -0.94 22.17
CA ALA A 31 -21.21 -0.74 23.56
C ALA A 31 -20.57 -2.00 24.16
N ASP A 32 -21.17 -3.17 23.94
CA ASP A 32 -20.63 -4.44 24.46
C ASP A 32 -19.29 -4.79 23.78
N PHE A 33 -19.14 -4.46 22.49
CA PHE A 33 -17.87 -4.62 21.79
C PHE A 33 -16.79 -3.69 22.35
N VAL A 34 -17.11 -2.43 22.62
CA VAL A 34 -16.17 -1.47 23.25
C VAL A 34 -15.77 -1.94 24.64
N ASP A 35 -16.72 -2.46 25.46
CA ASP A 35 -16.39 -3.02 26.77
C ASP A 35 -15.47 -4.25 26.67
N GLY A 36 -15.66 -5.07 25.64
CA GLY A 36 -14.74 -6.16 25.33
C GLY A 36 -13.34 -5.69 24.95
N LEU A 37 -13.22 -4.62 24.12
CA LEU A 37 -11.92 -4.03 23.78
C LEU A 37 -11.22 -3.43 25.02
N ARG A 38 -11.97 -2.80 25.95
CA ARG A 38 -11.42 -2.33 27.23
C ARG A 38 -10.81 -3.47 28.02
N ALA A 39 -11.56 -4.57 28.17
CA ALA A 39 -11.09 -5.73 28.90
C ALA A 39 -9.82 -6.34 28.29
N GLU A 40 -9.76 -6.38 26.96
CA GLU A 40 -8.57 -6.85 26.25
C GLU A 40 -7.37 -5.92 26.42
N ALA A 41 -7.58 -4.60 26.29
CA ALA A 41 -6.52 -3.61 26.49
C ALA A 41 -5.89 -3.75 27.88
N LEU A 42 -6.72 -3.88 28.92
CA LEU A 42 -6.27 -4.12 30.29
C LEU A 42 -5.49 -5.45 30.41
N ALA A 43 -5.96 -6.53 29.76
CA ALA A 43 -5.30 -7.82 29.76
C ALA A 43 -3.96 -7.79 28.99
N GLN A 44 -3.82 -6.91 28.02
CA GLN A 44 -2.55 -6.63 27.29
C GLN A 44 -1.60 -5.72 28.08
N GLY A 45 -2.00 -5.26 29.29
CA GLY A 45 -1.17 -4.46 30.17
C GLY A 45 -1.24 -2.95 29.93
N GLN A 46 -2.24 -2.48 29.18
CA GLN A 46 -2.47 -1.04 29.04
C GLN A 46 -2.94 -0.45 30.39
N PRO A 47 -2.46 0.77 30.80
CA PRO A 47 -2.88 1.40 32.02
C PRO A 47 -4.40 1.70 32.03
N ALA A 48 -5.07 1.48 33.15
CA ALA A 48 -6.53 1.60 33.24
C ALA A 48 -7.02 3.01 32.93
N ASP A 49 -6.30 4.03 33.36
CA ASP A 49 -6.59 5.43 33.08
C ASP A 49 -6.47 5.77 31.60
N VAL A 50 -5.48 5.22 30.90
CA VAL A 50 -5.31 5.34 29.44
C VAL A 50 -6.48 4.67 28.71
N VAL A 51 -6.85 3.45 29.11
CA VAL A 51 -7.97 2.70 28.52
C VAL A 51 -9.28 3.49 28.66
N GLU A 52 -9.58 3.96 29.87
CA GLU A 52 -10.79 4.74 30.12
C GLU A 52 -10.81 6.08 29.38
N ALA A 53 -9.67 6.77 29.31
CA ALA A 53 -9.55 8.03 28.59
C ALA A 53 -9.70 7.84 27.08
N PHE A 54 -9.08 6.79 26.50
CA PHE A 54 -9.17 6.48 25.08
C PHE A 54 -10.62 6.22 24.62
N PHE A 55 -11.34 5.34 25.33
CA PHE A 55 -12.70 4.97 24.94
C PHE A 55 -13.78 5.97 25.37
N ARG A 56 -13.45 7.01 26.12
CA ARG A 56 -14.43 7.98 26.64
C ARG A 56 -15.25 8.67 25.55
N THR A 57 -14.62 9.00 24.43
CA THR A 57 -15.22 9.75 23.32
C THR A 57 -15.56 8.87 22.12
N VAL A 58 -15.20 7.59 22.17
CA VAL A 58 -15.41 6.66 21.05
C VAL A 58 -16.90 6.40 20.85
N ARG A 59 -17.34 6.54 19.60
CA ARG A 59 -18.69 6.24 19.13
C ARG A 59 -18.66 5.57 17.77
N GLN A 60 -19.69 4.80 17.46
CA GLN A 60 -19.87 4.23 16.12
C GLN A 60 -20.10 5.35 15.10
N ASP A 61 -19.47 5.24 13.94
CA ASP A 61 -19.57 6.22 12.87
C ASP A 61 -20.08 5.55 11.58
N ASP A 62 -21.36 5.78 11.27
CA ASP A 62 -21.98 5.24 10.06
C ASP A 62 -21.44 5.86 8.77
N ALA A 63 -20.83 7.04 8.81
CA ALA A 63 -20.18 7.63 7.63
C ALA A 63 -18.95 6.83 7.23
N VAL A 64 -18.19 6.32 8.21
CA VAL A 64 -17.07 5.38 8.00
C VAL A 64 -17.55 4.11 7.30
N LEU A 65 -18.64 3.50 7.77
CA LEU A 65 -19.20 2.30 7.14
C LEU A 65 -19.68 2.56 5.71
N ARG A 66 -20.25 3.73 5.45
CA ARG A 66 -20.65 4.11 4.08
C ARG A 66 -19.42 4.28 3.18
N ALA A 67 -18.38 4.97 3.65
CA ALA A 67 -17.13 5.16 2.91
C ALA A 67 -16.46 3.82 2.60
N ASP A 68 -16.38 2.92 3.58
CA ASP A 68 -15.84 1.56 3.43
C ASP A 68 -16.56 0.74 2.36
N ARG A 69 -17.88 0.86 2.24
CA ARG A 69 -18.69 0.13 1.27
C ARG A 69 -18.74 0.77 -0.12
N GLN A 70 -18.40 2.05 -0.23
CA GLN A 70 -18.35 2.77 -1.50
C GLN A 70 -17.03 2.61 -2.26
N GLN A 71 -16.05 1.92 -1.70
CA GLN A 71 -14.80 1.59 -2.39
C GLN A 71 -15.06 0.66 -3.57
N GLY A 72 -14.76 1.08 -4.76
CA GLY A 72 -14.90 0.21 -5.92
C GLY A 72 -14.84 0.90 -7.27
N ILE A 73 -14.46 2.19 -7.34
CA ILE A 73 -14.61 2.92 -8.61
C ILE A 73 -13.28 3.55 -9.10
N PHE A 74 -12.15 2.87 -8.94
CA PHE A 74 -10.94 3.24 -9.70
C PHE A 74 -10.81 2.34 -10.93
N GLN A 75 -11.66 2.57 -11.95
CA GLN A 75 -11.64 1.87 -13.24
C GLN A 75 -10.96 2.71 -14.33
N ARG A 76 -10.08 3.65 -13.95
CA ARG A 76 -9.35 4.46 -14.93
C ARG A 76 -8.13 3.71 -15.42
N ASP A 77 -7.87 3.80 -16.72
CA ASP A 77 -6.61 3.34 -17.28
C ASP A 77 -5.43 4.21 -16.81
N PHE A 78 -4.22 3.71 -17.00
CA PHE A 78 -3.00 4.37 -16.54
C PHE A 78 -2.80 5.76 -17.15
N ILE A 79 -3.11 5.95 -18.45
CA ILE A 79 -2.90 7.24 -19.13
C ILE A 79 -3.85 8.29 -18.55
N ASP A 80 -5.15 7.97 -18.44
CA ASP A 80 -6.14 8.91 -17.88
C ASP A 80 -5.84 9.21 -16.41
N PHE A 81 -5.50 8.19 -15.64
CA PHE A 81 -5.18 8.32 -14.21
C PHE A 81 -3.94 9.18 -13.98
N SER A 82 -2.84 8.87 -14.66
CA SER A 82 -1.57 9.58 -14.50
C SER A 82 -1.65 11.05 -14.95
N ARG A 83 -2.33 11.33 -16.07
CA ARG A 83 -2.51 12.70 -16.56
C ARG A 83 -3.33 13.57 -15.63
N ARG A 84 -4.28 12.99 -14.90
CA ARG A 84 -5.09 13.72 -13.91
C ARG A 84 -4.31 14.01 -12.63
N LEU A 85 -3.50 13.06 -12.18
CA LEU A 85 -2.74 13.22 -10.95
C LEU A 85 -1.46 14.03 -11.12
N ILE A 86 -0.82 13.97 -12.30
CA ILE A 86 0.45 14.64 -12.56
C ILE A 86 0.17 15.93 -13.35
N SER A 87 -0.20 16.98 -12.61
CA SER A 87 -0.34 18.32 -13.16
C SER A 87 0.98 19.11 -13.07
N GLN A 88 1.09 20.18 -13.88
CA GLN A 88 2.23 21.09 -13.77
C GLN A 88 2.28 21.74 -12.38
N ASP A 89 1.13 22.15 -11.83
CA ASP A 89 1.04 22.71 -10.48
C ASP A 89 1.61 21.76 -9.42
N ARG A 90 1.28 20.45 -9.46
CA ARG A 90 1.86 19.48 -8.53
C ARG A 90 3.36 19.31 -8.70
N LEU A 91 3.87 19.36 -9.94
CA LEU A 91 5.31 19.31 -10.19
C LEU A 91 6.02 20.54 -9.61
N ASP A 92 5.44 21.72 -9.77
CA ASP A 92 6.01 22.97 -9.28
C ASP A 92 5.95 23.01 -7.75
N ARG A 93 4.86 22.60 -7.13
CA ARG A 93 4.75 22.47 -5.67
C ARG A 93 5.70 21.42 -5.12
N ALA A 94 5.91 20.31 -5.81
CA ALA A 94 6.90 19.30 -5.39
C ALA A 94 8.31 19.87 -5.36
N ARG A 95 8.71 20.68 -6.36
CA ARG A 95 10.02 21.34 -6.40
C ARG A 95 10.15 22.38 -5.29
N ASP A 96 9.14 23.21 -5.07
CA ASP A 96 9.10 24.16 -3.96
C ASP A 96 9.27 23.46 -2.59
N ARG A 97 8.58 22.32 -2.38
CA ARG A 97 8.72 21.52 -1.15
C ARG A 97 10.11 20.90 -1.03
N ALA A 98 10.68 20.40 -2.16
CA ALA A 98 12.02 19.86 -2.19
C ALA A 98 13.06 20.90 -1.75
N GLU A 99 12.93 22.15 -2.22
CA GLU A 99 13.81 23.25 -1.87
C GLU A 99 13.65 23.69 -0.42
N ARG A 100 12.41 23.81 0.08
CA ARG A 100 12.13 24.25 1.45
C ARG A 100 12.59 23.24 2.51
N LEU A 101 12.53 21.95 2.21
CA LEU A 101 12.88 20.85 3.09
C LEU A 101 14.17 20.15 2.66
N ASP A 102 15.06 20.87 1.95
CA ASP A 102 16.28 20.30 1.36
C ASP A 102 17.14 19.55 2.39
N ALA A 103 17.42 20.17 3.53
CA ALA A 103 18.18 19.55 4.61
C ALA A 103 17.50 18.31 5.22
N THR A 104 16.17 18.30 5.28
CA THR A 104 15.38 17.14 5.75
C THR A 104 15.49 16.00 4.74
N PHE A 105 15.32 16.28 3.46
CA PHE A 105 15.46 15.25 2.41
C PHE A 105 16.87 14.70 2.33
N ASP A 106 17.90 15.52 2.46
CA ASP A 106 19.30 15.07 2.49
C ASP A 106 19.57 14.14 3.68
N ARG A 107 19.06 14.49 4.87
CA ARG A 107 19.15 13.64 6.07
C ARG A 107 18.40 12.31 5.87
N ILE A 108 17.20 12.35 5.30
CA ILE A 108 16.41 11.15 5.01
C ILE A 108 17.14 10.24 4.02
N GLU A 109 17.65 10.77 2.92
CA GLU A 109 18.39 9.99 1.93
C GLU A 109 19.66 9.37 2.51
N GLN A 110 20.36 10.10 3.37
CA GLN A 110 21.54 9.59 4.08
C GLN A 110 21.19 8.46 5.05
N LEU A 111 20.09 8.56 5.82
CA LEU A 111 19.72 7.59 6.85
C LEU A 111 19.00 6.36 6.29
N TYR A 112 18.12 6.55 5.33
CA TYR A 112 17.20 5.51 4.84
C TYR A 112 17.42 5.14 3.38
N GLY A 113 18.22 5.90 2.64
CA GLY A 113 18.48 5.67 1.21
C GLY A 113 17.28 5.95 0.30
N VAL A 114 16.23 6.61 0.81
CA VAL A 114 15.01 6.91 0.06
C VAL A 114 15.14 8.29 -0.57
N GLN A 115 15.08 8.35 -1.90
CA GLN A 115 15.23 9.59 -2.63
C GLN A 115 14.05 10.51 -2.46
N ARG A 116 14.29 11.83 -2.41
CA ARG A 116 13.26 12.88 -2.21
C ARG A 116 12.10 12.79 -3.19
N GLY A 117 12.34 12.44 -4.45
CA GLY A 117 11.30 12.31 -5.46
C GLY A 117 10.25 11.26 -5.12
N VAL A 118 10.64 10.18 -4.46
CA VAL A 118 9.75 9.09 -4.00
C VAL A 118 8.81 9.60 -2.92
N LEU A 119 9.35 10.24 -1.90
CA LEU A 119 8.57 10.78 -0.77
C LEU A 119 7.63 11.90 -1.21
N LEU A 120 8.11 12.79 -2.08
CA LEU A 120 7.29 13.85 -2.66
C LEU A 120 6.13 13.30 -3.49
N ALA A 121 6.33 12.17 -4.18
CA ALA A 121 5.27 11.53 -4.95
C ALA A 121 4.18 10.96 -4.03
N PHE A 122 4.54 10.26 -2.96
CA PHE A 122 3.59 9.79 -1.97
C PHE A 122 2.88 10.96 -1.27
N TRP A 123 3.63 11.94 -0.77
CA TRP A 123 3.06 13.11 -0.11
C TRP A 123 2.05 13.87 -0.98
N ALA A 124 2.36 14.02 -2.28
CA ALA A 124 1.43 14.63 -3.23
C ALA A 124 0.17 13.80 -3.44
N PHE A 125 0.29 12.48 -3.53
CA PHE A 125 -0.83 11.61 -3.90
C PHE A 125 -1.71 11.25 -2.71
N GLU A 126 -1.13 11.12 -1.52
CA GLU A 126 -1.89 10.82 -0.31
C GLU A 126 -2.71 12.02 0.16
N THR A 127 -2.10 13.20 0.23
CA THR A 127 -2.74 14.34 0.89
C THR A 127 -2.61 15.68 0.16
N ASP A 128 -2.15 15.66 -1.10
CA ASP A 128 -1.83 16.90 -1.82
C ASP A 128 -0.88 17.82 -1.03
N PHE A 129 0.21 17.24 -0.53
CA PHE A 129 1.23 17.87 0.33
C PHE A 129 0.67 18.36 1.67
N GLY A 130 -0.11 17.53 2.34
CA GLY A 130 -0.68 17.80 3.65
C GLY A 130 -1.98 18.61 3.63
N THR A 131 -2.48 19.00 2.45
CA THR A 131 -3.68 19.84 2.32
C THR A 131 -4.97 19.10 2.67
N PHE A 132 -5.06 17.80 2.35
CA PHE A 132 -6.26 16.97 2.53
C PHE A 132 -5.90 15.68 3.26
N GLN A 133 -5.95 15.71 4.58
CA GLN A 133 -5.55 14.55 5.40
C GLN A 133 -6.75 13.70 5.86
N GLY A 134 -7.97 14.12 5.53
CA GLY A 134 -9.20 13.52 6.03
C GLY A 134 -9.74 14.20 7.27
N ASP A 135 -11.04 14.03 7.53
CA ASP A 135 -11.79 14.67 8.59
C ASP A 135 -12.56 13.67 9.49
N PHE A 136 -12.35 12.36 9.28
CA PHE A 136 -12.92 11.35 10.15
C PHE A 136 -12.15 11.30 11.48
N ASN A 137 -12.86 11.21 12.60
CA ASN A 137 -12.19 10.95 13.87
C ASN A 137 -11.58 9.54 13.83
N THR A 138 -10.27 9.45 13.95
CA THR A 138 -9.52 8.20 13.74
C THR A 138 -9.89 7.12 14.75
N ALA A 139 -10.07 7.44 16.03
CA ALA A 139 -10.47 6.46 17.04
C ALA A 139 -11.87 5.88 16.74
N ASN A 140 -12.83 6.72 16.34
CA ASN A 140 -14.15 6.28 15.92
C ASN A 140 -14.09 5.39 14.68
N ALA A 141 -13.29 5.78 13.67
CA ALA A 141 -13.11 5.03 12.43
C ALA A 141 -12.58 3.62 12.71
N LEU A 142 -11.48 3.52 13.43
CA LEU A 142 -10.83 2.26 13.75
C LEU A 142 -11.73 1.32 14.57
N VAL A 143 -12.38 1.83 15.62
CA VAL A 143 -13.28 1.01 16.45
C VAL A 143 -14.53 0.58 15.69
N THR A 144 -15.09 1.47 14.84
CA THR A 144 -16.23 1.14 13.99
C THR A 144 -15.88 0.04 12.98
N LEU A 145 -14.71 0.13 12.32
CA LEU A 145 -14.27 -0.88 11.35
C LEU A 145 -13.84 -2.20 12.01
N ALA A 146 -13.30 -2.14 13.23
CA ALA A 146 -13.01 -3.34 14.03
C ALA A 146 -14.30 -4.04 14.49
N HIS A 147 -15.37 -3.29 14.75
CA HIS A 147 -16.69 -3.81 15.08
C HIS A 147 -17.41 -4.41 13.85
N ASP A 148 -17.24 -3.82 12.67
CA ASP A 148 -17.83 -4.32 11.42
C ASP A 148 -17.16 -5.63 10.99
N CYS A 149 -17.92 -6.71 10.86
CA CYS A 149 -17.39 -8.06 10.62
C CYS A 149 -16.80 -8.26 9.22
N ARG A 150 -16.65 -7.21 8.41
CA ARG A 150 -16.08 -7.31 7.07
C ARG A 150 -14.56 -7.53 7.10
N ARG A 151 -13.83 -6.77 7.92
CA ARG A 151 -12.36 -6.80 8.02
C ARG A 151 -11.84 -6.57 9.45
N PRO A 152 -12.39 -7.24 10.46
CA PRO A 152 -12.02 -6.96 11.86
C PRO A 152 -10.54 -7.26 12.15
N GLY A 153 -9.97 -8.26 11.47
CA GLY A 153 -8.56 -8.62 11.64
C GLY A 153 -7.57 -7.55 11.19
N LEU A 154 -7.98 -6.67 10.26
CA LEU A 154 -7.17 -5.53 9.84
C LEU A 154 -7.25 -4.37 10.85
N PHE A 155 -8.45 -4.01 11.29
CA PHE A 155 -8.64 -2.77 12.05
C PHE A 155 -8.50 -2.94 13.57
N ARG A 156 -8.70 -4.13 14.10
CA ARG A 156 -8.57 -4.37 15.54
C ARG A 156 -7.16 -4.12 16.10
N PRO A 157 -6.07 -4.57 15.48
CA PRO A 157 -4.72 -4.22 15.90
C PRO A 157 -4.47 -2.71 15.92
N GLU A 158 -5.07 -1.98 14.96
CA GLU A 158 -4.91 -0.54 14.85
C GLU A 158 -5.54 0.23 16.02
N VAL A 159 -6.62 -0.29 16.63
CA VAL A 159 -7.20 0.29 17.85
C VAL A 159 -6.20 0.26 19.01
N PHE A 160 -5.52 -0.87 19.22
CA PHE A 160 -4.53 -1.00 20.29
C PHE A 160 -3.25 -0.23 20.00
N ALA A 161 -2.87 -0.13 18.73
CA ALA A 161 -1.76 0.71 18.28
C ALA A 161 -2.06 2.19 18.55
N ALA A 162 -3.24 2.68 18.18
CA ALA A 162 -3.67 4.05 18.47
C ALA A 162 -3.72 4.34 19.97
N MET A 163 -4.14 3.38 20.80
CA MET A 163 -4.12 3.52 22.26
C MET A 163 -2.68 3.61 22.80
N THR A 164 -1.74 2.88 22.24
CA THR A 164 -0.33 2.97 22.62
C THR A 164 0.27 4.32 22.23
N LEU A 165 -0.06 4.84 21.04
CA LEU A 165 0.32 6.20 20.63
C LEU A 165 -0.28 7.25 21.57
N PHE A 166 -1.55 7.08 21.97
CA PHE A 166 -2.19 7.96 22.96
C PHE A 166 -1.44 7.97 24.30
N ALA A 167 -1.02 6.81 24.78
CA ALA A 167 -0.24 6.72 26.01
C ALA A 167 1.13 7.42 25.92
N ARG A 168 1.68 7.59 24.71
CA ARG A 168 2.93 8.30 24.43
C ARG A 168 2.73 9.81 24.24
N GLY A 169 1.48 10.27 24.03
CA GLY A 169 1.17 11.65 23.71
C GLY A 169 1.16 11.99 22.21
N ASP A 170 1.30 10.99 21.34
CA ASP A 170 1.37 11.14 19.89
C ASP A 170 0.02 10.93 19.19
N PHE A 171 -1.05 10.75 19.94
CA PHE A 171 -2.42 10.55 19.47
C PHE A 171 -3.43 11.11 20.48
N ASP A 172 -4.49 11.75 20.01
CA ASP A 172 -5.62 12.18 20.83
C ASP A 172 -6.93 11.56 20.32
N PRO A 173 -7.56 10.63 21.05
CA PRO A 173 -8.78 9.93 20.60
C PRO A 173 -9.96 10.86 20.36
N ALA A 174 -9.97 12.06 20.97
CA ALA A 174 -11.02 13.05 20.76
C ALA A 174 -10.76 13.98 19.55
N ARG A 175 -9.50 14.17 19.15
CA ARG A 175 -9.09 15.24 18.22
C ARG A 175 -8.41 14.73 16.96
N THR A 176 -7.65 13.63 17.04
CA THR A 176 -6.93 13.10 15.87
C THR A 176 -7.91 12.71 14.79
N THR A 177 -7.74 13.29 13.61
CA THR A 177 -8.52 13.00 12.41
C THR A 177 -7.65 12.38 11.33
N GLY A 178 -8.29 11.78 10.35
CA GLY A 178 -7.59 11.13 9.24
C GLY A 178 -8.54 10.65 8.16
N ALA A 179 -8.09 9.73 7.31
CA ALA A 179 -8.96 9.08 6.34
C ALA A 179 -9.99 8.18 7.03
N TRP A 180 -11.01 7.79 6.27
CA TRP A 180 -12.12 6.95 6.78
C TRP A 180 -11.66 5.56 7.28
N ALA A 181 -10.52 5.04 6.80
CA ALA A 181 -9.98 3.75 7.25
C ALA A 181 -8.96 3.88 8.39
N GLY A 182 -8.79 5.08 8.94
CA GLY A 182 -7.97 5.32 10.14
C GLY A 182 -6.53 5.70 9.88
N GLU A 183 -6.16 5.93 8.61
CA GLU A 183 -4.85 6.45 8.24
C GLU A 183 -4.71 7.90 8.71
N ILE A 184 -3.51 8.27 9.19
CA ILE A 184 -3.20 9.54 9.85
C ILE A 184 -2.11 10.28 9.11
N GLY A 185 -2.29 11.62 9.05
CA GLY A 185 -1.23 12.54 8.71
C GLY A 185 -0.93 12.67 7.23
N GLN A 186 0.12 13.41 6.94
CA GLN A 186 0.44 13.89 5.60
C GLN A 186 0.84 12.78 4.61
N VAL A 187 1.24 11.61 5.10
CA VAL A 187 1.59 10.42 4.29
C VAL A 187 0.67 9.22 4.58
N GLN A 188 -0.42 9.43 5.32
CA GLN A 188 -1.51 8.46 5.51
C GLN A 188 -1.04 7.10 6.06
N MET A 189 -0.36 7.11 7.21
CA MET A 189 0.06 5.88 7.90
C MET A 189 -0.98 5.38 8.89
N LEU A 190 -1.13 4.07 9.01
CA LEU A 190 -1.93 3.45 10.06
C LEU A 190 -1.22 3.54 11.43
N PRO A 191 -1.95 3.54 12.54
CA PRO A 191 -1.34 3.61 13.88
C PRO A 191 -0.27 2.56 14.16
N ALA A 192 -0.43 1.32 13.67
CA ALA A 192 0.58 0.28 13.83
C ALA A 192 1.86 0.62 13.06
N ASP A 193 1.75 1.16 11.84
CA ASP A 193 2.89 1.61 11.06
C ASP A 193 3.60 2.79 11.74
N ILE A 194 2.85 3.71 12.36
CA ILE A 194 3.42 4.82 13.14
C ILE A 194 4.17 4.30 14.37
N LEU A 195 3.65 3.29 15.07
CA LEU A 195 4.35 2.66 16.19
C LEU A 195 5.65 1.98 15.77
N ASP A 196 5.64 1.34 14.62
CA ASP A 196 6.78 0.58 14.10
C ASP A 196 7.82 1.46 13.40
N ALA A 197 7.38 2.43 12.61
CA ALA A 197 8.24 3.23 11.74
C ALA A 197 8.20 4.74 11.99
N GLY A 198 7.39 5.24 12.93
CA GLY A 198 7.30 6.65 13.26
C GLY A 198 8.63 7.21 13.77
N VAL A 199 8.96 8.40 13.32
CA VAL A 199 10.21 9.10 13.67
C VAL A 199 9.87 10.56 13.97
N ASP A 200 10.37 11.05 15.11
CA ASP A 200 10.46 12.48 15.44
C ASP A 200 11.50 13.10 14.51
N GLY A 201 11.04 13.68 13.42
CA GLY A 201 11.87 14.20 12.33
C GLY A 201 12.33 15.63 12.58
N ASP A 202 11.58 16.42 13.33
CA ASP A 202 11.90 17.81 13.68
C ASP A 202 12.57 17.94 15.06
N GLY A 203 12.53 16.89 15.89
CA GLY A 203 13.25 16.81 17.17
C GLY A 203 12.50 17.45 18.34
N ASP A 204 11.17 17.58 18.28
CA ASP A 204 10.35 18.17 19.32
C ASP A 204 9.98 17.20 20.46
N GLY A 205 10.29 15.92 20.32
CA GLY A 205 10.04 14.84 21.28
C GLY A 205 8.76 14.04 21.03
N HIS A 206 8.05 14.34 19.94
CA HIS A 206 6.82 13.68 19.52
C HIS A 206 6.87 13.19 18.09
N VAL A 207 5.92 12.31 17.70
CA VAL A 207 5.73 11.90 16.30
C VAL A 207 4.38 12.42 15.84
N ASN A 208 4.39 13.56 15.16
CA ASN A 208 3.18 14.25 14.70
C ASN A 208 3.09 14.31 13.18
N LEU A 209 2.55 13.27 12.57
CA LEU A 209 2.43 13.18 11.11
C LEU A 209 1.40 14.16 10.52
N GLN A 210 0.55 14.79 11.34
CA GLN A 210 -0.45 15.74 10.87
C GLN A 210 0.13 17.13 10.64
N ASP A 211 0.90 17.64 11.60
CA ASP A 211 1.35 19.03 11.62
C ASP A 211 2.83 19.18 11.24
N SER A 212 3.66 18.14 11.46
CA SER A 212 5.08 18.11 11.08
C SER A 212 5.29 17.37 9.76
N ALA A 213 5.72 18.09 8.72
CA ALA A 213 6.11 17.48 7.45
C ALA A 213 7.40 16.67 7.60
N GLU A 214 8.31 17.11 8.47
CA GLU A 214 9.56 16.43 8.79
C GLU A 214 9.31 15.05 9.39
N ASP A 215 8.37 14.95 10.35
CA ASP A 215 7.98 13.67 10.95
C ASP A 215 7.32 12.75 9.92
N ALA A 216 6.36 13.30 9.16
CA ALA A 216 5.63 12.54 8.16
C ALA A 216 6.56 11.96 7.09
N LEU A 217 7.47 12.78 6.54
CA LEU A 217 8.41 12.35 5.49
C LEU A 217 9.47 11.38 6.04
N THR A 218 9.99 11.65 7.25
CA THR A 218 10.99 10.78 7.87
C THR A 218 10.39 9.43 8.25
N SER A 219 9.17 9.43 8.80
CA SER A 219 8.44 8.20 9.12
C SER A 219 8.11 7.39 7.85
N GLY A 220 7.63 8.05 6.80
CA GLY A 220 7.40 7.40 5.50
C GLY A 220 8.66 6.79 4.91
N ALA A 221 9.80 7.46 5.01
CA ALA A 221 11.09 6.95 4.57
C ALA A 221 11.55 5.75 5.40
N ASN A 222 11.41 5.82 6.73
CA ASN A 222 11.73 4.70 7.61
C ASN A 222 10.86 3.48 7.30
N LEU A 223 9.55 3.68 7.04
CA LEU A 223 8.65 2.61 6.63
C LEU A 223 9.14 1.94 5.33
N LEU A 224 9.44 2.72 4.28
CA LEU A 224 9.97 2.18 3.02
C LEU A 224 11.30 1.44 3.22
N HIS A 225 12.20 1.98 4.05
CA HIS A 225 13.46 1.33 4.39
C HIS A 225 13.24 -0.03 5.08
N ARG A 226 12.34 -0.10 6.06
CA ARG A 226 11.99 -1.35 6.77
C ARG A 226 11.32 -2.37 5.85
N LEU A 227 10.57 -1.92 4.85
CA LEU A 227 9.97 -2.77 3.80
C LEU A 227 11.01 -3.27 2.78
N GLY A 228 12.26 -2.81 2.87
CA GLY A 228 13.37 -3.32 2.06
C GLY A 228 13.84 -2.40 0.95
N TRP A 229 13.57 -1.08 1.04
CA TRP A 229 14.09 -0.11 0.08
C TRP A 229 15.62 -0.19 -0.03
N GLN A 230 16.12 -0.28 -1.25
CA GLN A 230 17.54 -0.39 -1.54
C GLN A 230 18.09 0.97 -1.96
N ALA A 231 18.99 1.53 -1.14
CA ALA A 231 19.65 2.80 -1.41
C ALA A 231 20.39 2.79 -2.75
N GLY A 232 20.25 3.86 -3.53
CA GLY A 232 20.93 4.03 -4.81
C GLY A 232 20.42 3.15 -5.95
N GLN A 233 19.44 2.26 -5.72
CA GLN A 233 18.85 1.48 -6.79
C GLN A 233 17.66 2.22 -7.42
N PRO A 234 17.44 2.07 -8.74
CA PRO A 234 16.29 2.63 -9.42
C PRO A 234 15.00 1.91 -8.99
N TRP A 235 13.85 2.55 -9.27
CA TRP A 235 12.53 1.95 -9.07
C TRP A 235 11.79 1.70 -10.39
N LEU A 236 11.79 2.68 -11.31
CA LEU A 236 11.06 2.58 -12.57
C LEU A 236 11.82 3.32 -13.67
N GLN A 237 11.94 2.73 -14.85
CA GLN A 237 12.53 3.36 -16.02
C GLN A 237 11.63 3.16 -17.24
N GLU A 238 11.40 4.20 -18.02
CA GLU A 238 10.69 4.08 -19.29
C GLU A 238 11.57 3.40 -20.33
N ILE A 239 10.98 2.47 -21.07
CA ILE A 239 11.68 1.63 -22.04
C ILE A 239 10.96 1.61 -23.38
N VAL A 240 11.70 1.21 -24.42
CA VAL A 240 11.18 0.81 -25.73
C VAL A 240 11.28 -0.71 -25.80
N VAL A 241 10.16 -1.34 -26.14
CA VAL A 241 10.07 -2.79 -26.27
C VAL A 241 9.98 -3.14 -27.75
N PRO A 242 10.79 -4.08 -28.26
CA PRO A 242 10.73 -4.47 -29.67
C PRO A 242 9.41 -5.19 -30.00
N ALA A 243 8.86 -4.95 -31.19
CA ALA A 243 7.60 -5.53 -31.62
C ALA A 243 7.59 -7.07 -31.65
N GLY A 244 8.75 -7.69 -31.77
CA GLY A 244 8.90 -9.15 -31.77
C GLY A 244 9.14 -9.77 -30.40
N LEU A 245 9.01 -9.01 -29.29
CA LEU A 245 9.15 -9.59 -27.96
C LEU A 245 8.06 -10.63 -27.72
N ASP A 246 8.41 -11.74 -27.10
CA ASP A 246 7.42 -12.64 -26.51
C ASP A 246 6.74 -11.94 -25.32
N TRP A 247 5.52 -11.45 -25.55
CA TRP A 247 4.74 -10.72 -24.55
C TRP A 247 4.44 -11.55 -23.30
N ALA A 248 4.44 -12.88 -23.43
CA ALA A 248 4.28 -13.78 -22.29
C ALA A 248 5.41 -13.67 -21.26
N LEU A 249 6.54 -13.07 -21.60
CA LEU A 249 7.64 -12.78 -20.67
C LEU A 249 7.41 -11.53 -19.81
N THR A 250 6.43 -10.70 -20.14
CA THR A 250 6.17 -9.44 -19.44
C THR A 250 5.23 -9.62 -18.24
N GLY A 251 5.27 -8.68 -17.31
CA GLY A 251 4.45 -8.68 -16.09
C GLY A 251 5.29 -8.63 -14.83
N LEU A 252 4.71 -8.09 -13.76
CA LEU A 252 5.43 -7.82 -12.51
C LEU A 252 6.09 -9.09 -11.92
N ASP A 253 5.43 -10.24 -12.02
CA ASP A 253 5.92 -11.50 -11.45
C ASP A 253 7.02 -12.17 -12.28
N LYS A 254 7.34 -11.62 -13.45
CA LYS A 254 8.31 -12.16 -14.40
C LYS A 254 9.58 -11.33 -14.41
N THR A 255 10.50 -11.68 -13.53
CA THR A 255 11.77 -10.97 -13.39
C THR A 255 12.87 -11.63 -14.20
N ARG A 256 13.73 -10.80 -14.80
CA ARG A 256 14.99 -11.19 -15.46
C ARG A 256 16.06 -10.17 -15.14
N PRO A 257 17.35 -10.53 -15.17
CA PRO A 257 18.43 -9.55 -15.18
C PRO A 257 18.23 -8.52 -16.31
N VAL A 258 18.56 -7.25 -16.04
CA VAL A 258 18.45 -6.19 -17.04
C VAL A 258 19.22 -6.51 -18.33
N ALA A 259 20.39 -7.14 -18.19
CA ALA A 259 21.19 -7.60 -19.35
C ALA A 259 20.42 -8.58 -20.26
N GLU A 260 19.59 -9.45 -19.71
CA GLU A 260 18.74 -10.35 -20.50
C GLU A 260 17.65 -9.59 -21.26
N TRP A 261 17.03 -8.58 -20.62
CA TRP A 261 16.08 -7.71 -21.31
C TRP A 261 16.74 -6.96 -22.46
N ALA A 262 17.96 -6.44 -22.26
CA ALA A 262 18.75 -5.80 -23.30
C ALA A 262 19.07 -6.76 -24.46
N ALA A 263 19.44 -8.02 -24.16
CA ALA A 263 19.68 -9.05 -25.16
C ALA A 263 18.42 -9.43 -25.96
N LEU A 264 17.22 -9.27 -25.37
CA LEU A 264 15.93 -9.42 -26.05
C LEU A 264 15.52 -8.17 -26.87
N GLY A 265 16.37 -7.13 -26.91
CA GLY A 265 16.15 -5.92 -27.69
C GLY A 265 15.39 -4.81 -26.95
N VAL A 266 15.15 -4.94 -25.62
CA VAL A 266 14.62 -3.86 -24.81
C VAL A 266 15.67 -2.77 -24.66
N THR A 267 15.30 -1.51 -24.85
CA THR A 267 16.19 -0.35 -24.70
C THR A 267 15.57 0.69 -23.78
N ALA A 268 16.38 1.52 -23.15
CA ALA A 268 15.86 2.71 -22.48
C ALA A 268 15.27 3.66 -23.52
N ARG A 269 14.18 4.34 -23.19
CA ARG A 269 13.67 5.39 -24.05
C ARG A 269 14.59 6.60 -24.04
N ASP A 270 15.21 6.88 -22.89
CA ASP A 270 16.14 7.98 -22.71
C ASP A 270 17.38 7.46 -21.96
N GLY A 271 18.57 7.81 -22.43
CA GLY A 271 19.83 7.32 -21.87
C GLY A 271 20.10 5.84 -22.15
N ALA A 272 20.61 5.13 -21.14
CA ALA A 272 20.96 3.71 -21.23
C ALA A 272 20.19 2.89 -20.18
N LEU A 273 19.99 1.61 -20.46
CA LEU A 273 19.63 0.65 -19.41
C LEU A 273 20.85 0.51 -18.51
N GLY A 274 20.70 0.82 -17.23
CA GLY A 274 21.73 0.64 -16.22
C GLY A 274 21.52 -0.63 -15.41
N ASN A 275 22.50 -0.95 -14.53
CA ASN A 275 22.35 -2.00 -13.54
C ASN A 275 22.08 -3.41 -14.12
N ASP A 276 22.92 -3.86 -15.04
CA ASP A 276 22.82 -5.11 -15.81
C ASP A 276 22.46 -6.34 -14.98
N GLY A 277 22.97 -6.44 -13.76
CA GLY A 277 22.71 -7.54 -12.83
C GLY A 277 21.43 -7.45 -12.02
N LEU A 278 20.73 -6.31 -11.99
CA LEU A 278 19.49 -6.18 -11.24
C LEU A 278 18.36 -6.98 -11.90
N ALA A 279 17.62 -7.70 -11.09
CA ALA A 279 16.38 -8.32 -11.53
C ALA A 279 15.32 -7.24 -11.77
N ALA A 280 14.72 -7.22 -12.96
CA ALA A 280 13.67 -6.27 -13.32
C ALA A 280 12.55 -6.94 -14.11
N SER A 281 11.37 -6.32 -14.12
CA SER A 281 10.18 -6.79 -14.83
C SER A 281 9.77 -5.76 -15.89
N VAL A 282 9.40 -6.19 -17.09
CA VAL A 282 8.77 -5.32 -18.07
C VAL A 282 7.29 -5.17 -17.74
N LEU A 283 6.86 -3.93 -17.47
CA LEU A 283 5.46 -3.58 -17.19
C LEU A 283 4.84 -2.91 -18.41
N LEU A 284 3.67 -3.38 -18.78
CA LEU A 284 2.83 -2.84 -19.85
C LEU A 284 1.47 -2.44 -19.27
N PRO A 285 1.34 -1.26 -18.64
CA PRO A 285 0.11 -0.86 -17.95
C PRO A 285 -1.13 -0.90 -18.85
N MET A 286 -0.94 -0.63 -20.14
CA MET A 286 -2.00 -0.61 -21.17
C MET A 286 -1.68 -1.49 -22.38
N GLY A 287 -0.98 -2.61 -22.13
CA GLY A 287 -0.59 -3.56 -23.18
C GLY A 287 0.58 -3.08 -24.03
N ARG A 288 0.90 -3.88 -25.06
CA ARG A 288 2.10 -3.75 -25.89
C ARG A 288 2.20 -2.45 -26.70
N SER A 289 1.06 -1.82 -26.99
CA SER A 289 1.00 -0.58 -27.80
C SER A 289 0.95 0.70 -26.93
N GLY A 290 0.87 0.54 -25.62
CA GLY A 290 0.86 1.63 -24.63
C GLY A 290 2.26 1.90 -24.04
N PRO A 291 2.31 2.69 -22.96
CA PRO A 291 3.54 2.96 -22.23
C PRO A 291 4.19 1.67 -21.71
N ALA A 292 5.52 1.62 -21.73
CA ALA A 292 6.29 0.49 -21.25
C ALA A 292 7.35 0.93 -20.23
N PHE A 293 7.48 0.18 -19.17
CA PHE A 293 8.45 0.47 -18.10
C PHE A 293 9.21 -0.78 -17.68
N LEU A 294 10.45 -0.58 -17.25
CA LEU A 294 11.25 -1.55 -16.53
C LEU A 294 11.09 -1.26 -15.04
N ALA A 295 10.51 -2.19 -14.30
CA ALA A 295 10.29 -2.12 -12.86
C ALA A 295 11.42 -2.86 -12.13
N TYR A 296 12.18 -2.16 -11.34
CA TYR A 296 13.29 -2.65 -10.54
C TYR A 296 12.84 -3.13 -9.15
N PRO A 297 13.71 -3.72 -8.31
CA PRO A 297 13.30 -4.20 -6.99
C PRO A 297 12.59 -3.15 -6.13
N ASN A 298 13.07 -1.89 -6.10
CA ASN A 298 12.43 -0.82 -5.36
C ASN A 298 11.00 -0.51 -5.80
N PHE A 299 10.63 -0.80 -7.06
CA PHE A 299 9.24 -0.65 -7.51
C PHE A 299 8.28 -1.58 -6.75
N ARG A 300 8.74 -2.74 -6.29
CA ARG A 300 7.92 -3.66 -5.50
C ARG A 300 7.56 -3.09 -4.13
N ILE A 301 8.42 -2.24 -3.57
CA ILE A 301 8.17 -1.58 -2.28
C ILE A 301 7.00 -0.60 -2.39
N TYR A 302 6.76 0.00 -3.56
CA TYR A 302 5.55 0.80 -3.79
C TYR A 302 4.25 -0.01 -3.61
N PHE A 303 4.26 -1.33 -3.87
CA PHE A 303 3.09 -2.19 -3.66
C PHE A 303 2.81 -2.47 -2.19
N GLU A 304 3.80 -2.42 -1.34
CA GLU A 304 3.60 -2.51 0.11
C GLU A 304 2.89 -1.27 0.65
N TRP A 305 3.10 -0.13 -0.01
CA TRP A 305 2.37 1.11 0.29
C TRP A 305 0.94 1.09 -0.25
N ASN A 306 0.73 0.67 -1.49
CA ASN A 306 -0.59 0.62 -2.13
C ASN A 306 -0.68 -0.52 -3.14
N GLN A 307 -1.71 -1.36 -3.03
CA GLN A 307 -1.88 -2.56 -3.86
C GLN A 307 -2.40 -2.30 -5.28
N SER A 308 -2.64 -1.06 -5.67
CA SER A 308 -3.11 -0.71 -7.02
C SER A 308 -1.96 -0.53 -7.99
N LEU A 309 -1.85 -1.41 -9.01
CA LEU A 309 -0.82 -1.28 -10.06
C LEU A 309 -0.86 0.10 -10.74
N THR A 310 -2.04 0.61 -11.04
CA THR A 310 -2.20 1.93 -11.68
C THR A 310 -1.69 3.04 -10.76
N TYR A 311 -2.04 3.01 -9.46
CA TYR A 311 -1.57 3.98 -8.49
C TYR A 311 -0.03 3.94 -8.36
N VAL A 312 0.54 2.76 -8.05
CA VAL A 312 1.98 2.65 -7.78
C VAL A 312 2.82 2.96 -9.02
N THR A 313 2.38 2.57 -10.23
CA THR A 313 3.08 2.94 -11.46
C THR A 313 3.03 4.46 -11.68
N THR A 314 1.90 5.10 -11.36
CA THR A 314 1.76 6.55 -11.48
C THR A 314 2.62 7.28 -10.44
N ALA A 315 2.67 6.82 -9.19
CA ALA A 315 3.50 7.41 -8.14
C ALA A 315 5.00 7.27 -8.46
N ALA A 316 5.42 6.08 -8.88
CA ALA A 316 6.80 5.81 -9.31
C ALA A 316 7.21 6.65 -10.52
N TYR A 317 6.33 6.82 -11.49
CA TYR A 317 6.56 7.70 -12.63
C TYR A 317 6.56 9.18 -12.22
N PHE A 318 5.68 9.60 -11.31
CA PHE A 318 5.69 10.98 -10.81
C PHE A 318 6.99 11.31 -10.08
N ALA A 319 7.54 10.39 -9.30
CA ALA A 319 8.86 10.53 -8.70
C ALA A 319 9.94 10.81 -9.77
N ASN A 320 9.93 10.08 -10.89
CA ASN A 320 10.82 10.34 -12.01
C ASN A 320 10.58 11.74 -12.64
N ARG A 321 9.32 12.18 -12.76
CA ARG A 321 8.97 13.49 -13.30
C ARG A 321 9.47 14.63 -12.42
N ILE A 322 9.39 14.47 -11.08
CA ILE A 322 9.94 15.45 -10.12
C ILE A 322 11.45 15.59 -10.32
N THR A 323 12.16 14.50 -10.59
CA THR A 323 13.62 14.49 -10.82
C THR A 323 14.02 14.80 -12.27
N GLY A 324 13.10 15.23 -13.12
CA GLY A 324 13.38 15.77 -14.44
C GLY A 324 13.15 14.83 -15.63
N ALA A 325 12.64 13.62 -15.40
CA ALA A 325 12.31 12.73 -16.52
C ALA A 325 11.27 13.36 -17.48
N PRO A 326 11.36 13.10 -18.79
CA PRO A 326 10.40 13.61 -19.76
C PRO A 326 9.00 12.97 -19.59
N VAL A 327 7.99 13.54 -20.27
CA VAL A 327 6.67 12.90 -20.34
C VAL A 327 6.81 11.59 -21.10
N TYR A 328 6.22 10.51 -20.55
CA TYR A 328 6.29 9.19 -21.18
C TYR A 328 5.62 9.15 -22.55
N ALA A 329 6.05 8.25 -23.43
CA ALA A 329 5.38 7.98 -24.69
C ALA A 329 4.07 7.23 -24.41
N ALA A 330 2.94 7.88 -24.69
CA ALA A 330 1.64 7.27 -24.46
C ALA A 330 1.35 6.07 -25.40
N GLY A 331 2.01 6.03 -26.55
CA GLY A 331 1.70 5.06 -27.59
C GLY A 331 0.28 5.19 -28.14
N ASP A 332 -0.24 4.10 -28.67
CA ASP A 332 -1.62 3.96 -29.15
C ASP A 332 -2.20 2.65 -28.64
N PRO A 333 -2.51 2.54 -27.33
CA PRO A 333 -3.00 1.32 -26.75
C PRO A 333 -4.36 0.91 -27.30
N ASP A 334 -4.54 -0.40 -27.50
CA ASP A 334 -5.86 -0.95 -27.83
C ASP A 334 -6.90 -0.50 -26.78
N PRO A 335 -8.14 -0.17 -27.17
CA PRO A 335 -9.18 0.17 -26.22
C PRO A 335 -9.41 -0.92 -25.18
N GLY A 336 -9.34 -0.57 -23.91
CA GLY A 336 -9.62 -1.46 -22.80
C GLY A 336 -11.12 -1.74 -22.62
N LEU A 337 -11.46 -2.57 -21.66
CA LEU A 337 -12.83 -2.88 -21.30
C LEU A 337 -13.36 -1.87 -20.27
N ASN A 338 -14.63 -1.49 -20.39
CA ASN A 338 -15.31 -0.78 -19.32
C ASN A 338 -15.64 -1.71 -18.15
N GLY A 339 -16.09 -1.17 -17.02
CA GLY A 339 -16.32 -1.95 -15.80
C GLY A 339 -17.28 -3.13 -15.95
N ASP A 340 -18.37 -2.99 -16.72
CA ASP A 340 -19.31 -4.08 -16.94
C ASP A 340 -18.73 -5.16 -17.84
N GLN A 341 -17.96 -4.77 -18.84
CA GLN A 341 -17.23 -5.71 -19.70
C GLN A 341 -16.14 -6.43 -18.90
N MET A 342 -15.46 -5.73 -18.01
CA MET A 342 -14.42 -6.30 -17.15
C MET A 342 -15.03 -7.32 -16.17
N ARG A 343 -16.18 -7.03 -15.53
CA ARG A 343 -16.88 -8.03 -14.70
C ARG A 343 -17.26 -9.25 -15.48
N ARG A 344 -17.75 -9.10 -16.71
CA ARG A 344 -18.06 -10.24 -17.60
C ARG A 344 -16.80 -11.04 -17.94
N LEU A 345 -15.70 -10.38 -18.22
CA LEU A 345 -14.41 -11.04 -18.43
C LEU A 345 -13.97 -11.83 -17.19
N GLN A 346 -14.00 -11.20 -16.01
CA GLN A 346 -13.66 -11.86 -14.75
C GLN A 346 -14.53 -13.10 -14.49
N GLN A 347 -15.85 -13.01 -14.76
CA GLN A 347 -16.78 -14.16 -14.66
C GLN A 347 -16.38 -15.31 -15.59
N ARG A 348 -16.02 -15.02 -16.85
CA ARG A 348 -15.60 -16.04 -17.83
C ARG A 348 -14.28 -16.68 -17.44
N LEU A 349 -13.31 -15.87 -17.02
CA LEU A 349 -12.01 -16.36 -16.55
C LEU A 349 -12.18 -17.25 -15.30
N ALA A 350 -13.01 -16.86 -14.35
CA ALA A 350 -13.33 -17.66 -13.16
C ALA A 350 -14.00 -18.99 -13.54
N ALA A 351 -14.92 -18.98 -14.51
CA ALA A 351 -15.56 -20.21 -15.02
C ALA A 351 -14.57 -21.16 -15.72
N LEU A 352 -13.46 -20.63 -16.26
CA LEU A 352 -12.35 -21.41 -16.79
C LEU A 352 -11.37 -21.90 -15.72
N GLY A 353 -11.60 -21.59 -14.45
CA GLY A 353 -10.78 -22.03 -13.32
C GLY A 353 -9.66 -21.09 -12.92
N HIS A 354 -9.60 -19.87 -13.48
CA HIS A 354 -8.59 -18.88 -13.09
C HIS A 354 -8.96 -18.16 -11.78
N ASP A 355 -7.96 -17.89 -10.95
CA ASP A 355 -8.11 -16.95 -9.84
C ASP A 355 -8.08 -15.51 -10.39
N VAL A 356 -9.22 -14.84 -10.35
CA VAL A 356 -9.36 -13.43 -10.75
C VAL A 356 -9.53 -12.49 -9.55
N GLY A 357 -9.54 -13.05 -8.34
CA GLY A 357 -9.90 -12.32 -7.12
C GLY A 357 -11.39 -11.98 -7.07
N GLN A 358 -11.71 -10.76 -6.69
CA GLN A 358 -13.10 -10.29 -6.69
C GLN A 358 -13.56 -9.96 -8.11
N ILE A 359 -14.83 -10.24 -8.41
CA ILE A 359 -15.47 -9.87 -9.67
C ILE A 359 -16.04 -8.45 -9.51
N ASP A 360 -15.16 -7.47 -9.51
CA ASP A 360 -15.43 -6.07 -9.18
C ASP A 360 -15.36 -5.12 -10.40
N GLY A 361 -14.85 -5.63 -11.53
CA GLY A 361 -14.64 -4.83 -12.73
C GLY A 361 -13.31 -4.08 -12.74
N ILE A 362 -12.38 -4.39 -11.82
CA ILE A 362 -11.06 -3.79 -11.73
C ILE A 362 -10.01 -4.73 -12.33
N LEU A 363 -9.10 -4.20 -13.13
CA LEU A 363 -7.99 -4.96 -13.71
C LEU A 363 -6.83 -5.08 -12.70
N GLY A 364 -6.99 -5.95 -11.72
CA GLY A 364 -5.96 -6.28 -10.72
C GLY A 364 -4.91 -7.29 -11.22
N ALA A 365 -3.90 -7.55 -10.40
CA ALA A 365 -2.78 -8.44 -10.75
C ALA A 365 -3.25 -9.86 -11.13
N ARG A 366 -4.18 -10.46 -10.36
CA ARG A 366 -4.73 -11.79 -10.64
C ARG A 366 -5.51 -11.83 -11.96
N THR A 367 -6.35 -10.84 -12.22
CA THR A 367 -7.07 -10.72 -13.50
C THR A 367 -6.08 -10.57 -14.66
N ARG A 368 -5.00 -9.78 -14.52
CA ARG A 368 -3.94 -9.65 -15.55
C ARG A 368 -3.26 -10.98 -15.85
N ALA A 369 -2.92 -11.76 -14.83
CA ALA A 369 -2.30 -13.07 -14.99
C ALA A 369 -3.22 -14.05 -15.75
N ALA A 370 -4.51 -14.08 -15.39
CA ALA A 370 -5.52 -14.89 -16.08
C ALA A 370 -5.71 -14.44 -17.54
N VAL A 371 -5.78 -13.14 -17.79
CA VAL A 371 -5.84 -12.56 -19.15
C VAL A 371 -4.65 -13.00 -19.98
N GLN A 372 -3.44 -12.88 -19.45
CA GLN A 372 -2.23 -13.26 -20.16
C GLN A 372 -2.20 -14.76 -20.52
N THR A 373 -2.65 -15.62 -19.60
CA THR A 373 -2.75 -17.06 -19.84
C THR A 373 -3.72 -17.38 -20.97
N GLU A 374 -4.90 -16.75 -20.97
CA GLU A 374 -5.89 -16.99 -22.02
C GLU A 374 -5.49 -16.37 -23.37
N GLN A 375 -4.83 -15.21 -23.36
CA GLN A 375 -4.25 -14.63 -24.57
C GLN A 375 -3.25 -15.61 -25.21
N ALA A 376 -2.34 -16.18 -24.42
CA ALA A 376 -1.38 -17.17 -24.91
C ALA A 376 -2.09 -18.43 -25.47
N ARG A 377 -3.09 -18.96 -24.75
CA ARG A 377 -3.87 -20.13 -25.18
C ARG A 377 -4.61 -19.90 -26.51
N LEU A 378 -5.09 -18.67 -26.72
CA LEU A 378 -5.85 -18.29 -27.91
C LEU A 378 -4.96 -17.79 -29.07
N GLY A 379 -3.63 -17.81 -28.92
CA GLY A 379 -2.70 -17.28 -29.93
C GLY A 379 -2.81 -15.76 -30.11
N LEU A 380 -3.29 -15.03 -29.09
CA LEU A 380 -3.30 -13.58 -29.02
C LEU A 380 -2.00 -13.07 -28.39
N PRO A 381 -1.60 -11.81 -28.65
CA PRO A 381 -0.49 -11.22 -27.90
C PRO A 381 -0.73 -11.28 -26.39
N ALA A 382 0.14 -11.97 -25.66
CA ALA A 382 -0.02 -12.25 -24.23
C ALA A 382 0.53 -11.11 -23.37
N ASP A 383 0.01 -9.89 -23.56
CA ASP A 383 0.46 -8.64 -22.95
C ASP A 383 -0.33 -8.24 -21.69
N ALA A 384 -1.19 -9.12 -21.21
CA ALA A 384 -2.05 -8.92 -20.02
C ALA A 384 -3.03 -7.74 -20.13
N TRP A 385 -3.24 -7.16 -21.34
CA TRP A 385 -4.19 -6.10 -21.57
C TRP A 385 -5.50 -6.66 -22.14
N PRO A 386 -6.61 -6.58 -21.41
CA PRO A 386 -7.89 -7.15 -21.85
C PRO A 386 -8.55 -6.25 -22.89
N THR A 387 -8.82 -6.79 -24.06
CA THR A 387 -9.50 -6.13 -25.15
C THR A 387 -10.87 -6.76 -25.41
N ARG A 388 -11.71 -6.07 -26.20
CA ARG A 388 -12.98 -6.64 -26.67
C ARG A 388 -12.78 -7.95 -27.43
N ARG A 389 -11.70 -8.04 -28.22
CA ARG A 389 -11.36 -9.26 -28.96
C ARG A 389 -11.15 -10.46 -28.03
N LEU A 390 -10.46 -10.27 -26.90
CA LEU A 390 -10.30 -11.35 -25.91
C LEU A 390 -11.66 -11.71 -25.29
N LEU A 391 -12.45 -10.71 -24.85
CA LEU A 391 -13.75 -10.97 -24.24
C LEU A 391 -14.70 -11.76 -25.18
N ASP A 392 -14.68 -11.46 -26.47
CA ASP A 392 -15.55 -12.14 -27.44
C ASP A 392 -15.03 -13.56 -27.80
N ALA A 393 -13.73 -13.86 -27.57
CA ALA A 393 -13.13 -15.16 -27.84
C ALA A 393 -13.26 -16.17 -26.68
N LEU A 394 -13.59 -15.71 -25.48
CA LEU A 394 -13.84 -16.53 -24.27
C LEU A 394 -15.31 -16.90 -24.13
#